data_b653df10400190c8e488dbb8fb3b782a
#
_entry.id   b653df10400190c8e488dbb8fb3b782a
#
_cell.length_a   1.000
_cell.length_b   1.000
_cell.length_c   1.000
_cell.angle_alpha   90.00
_cell.angle_beta   90.00
_cell.angle_gamma   90.00
#
_symmetry.space_group_name_H-M   'P 1'
#
loop_
_entity.id
_entity.type
_entity.pdbx_description
1 polymer ?
#
loop_
_entity_poly.entity_id
_entity_poly.type
_entity_poly.pdbx_seq_one_letter_code
_entity_poly.pdbx_strand_id
1 'polypeptide(L)'
;MQTINSRSLIHRTVLSNGIVLLVSENQAADIIAGRIFIRAGSCYEQREKAGLAHLLSAVMTKGCDGLSSLEIAEKVESVGASLGTDAATDYFVLSLKTVTADFIDILSLAGQLLRSPTFPENQVELEKRLAIQDIRSQKEQPFNLAFEQLRQVMYPNHPYSMSVLGDETTMSSITRDDLVEYHQTHFRPDNIVISIAGRITAEQAEKLVTTIFGDWEIPDSAQPTLNLPSITASPKPCLKPLNTQQSIIMLGYLGPSVTNPEYAALKLLATYLGNGLSSRLFVELREKQGLAYDVSAIYSTRLFPAAFVVYIGTAPENTKIAFNGLRQEVELLCTTELSAEALQTAKNKIIGQYALGKQTNGHIAQIYGWYEILGLGIEFDQKFPELINNVTATEAITAARKYLQAPYLSLVGPEEAIQTATF
;
A
#
# COMPACT_ATOMS: atom_id res chain seq x y z
N MET A 1 -29.16 -16.63 -20.51
CA MET A 1 -28.27 -16.45 -19.37
C MET A 1 -28.67 -15.15 -18.71
N GLN A 2 -29.37 -15.21 -17.57
CA GLN A 2 -29.69 -14.03 -16.78
C GLN A 2 -28.38 -13.58 -16.09
N THR A 3 -27.88 -12.43 -16.46
CA THR A 3 -26.83 -11.72 -15.75
C THR A 3 -27.39 -11.35 -14.37
N ILE A 4 -27.00 -12.10 -13.35
CA ILE A 4 -27.23 -11.74 -11.95
C ILE A 4 -26.32 -10.55 -11.67
N ASN A 5 -26.83 -9.36 -11.92
CA ASN A 5 -26.22 -8.11 -11.51
C ASN A 5 -26.58 -7.88 -10.02
N SER A 6 -26.09 -8.73 -9.12
CA SER A 6 -26.10 -8.42 -7.69
C SER A 6 -24.94 -7.45 -7.39
N ARG A 7 -25.11 -6.20 -7.83
CA ARG A 7 -24.30 -5.11 -7.29
C ARG A 7 -24.59 -5.05 -5.79
N SER A 8 -23.64 -5.45 -4.97
CA SER A 8 -23.72 -5.17 -3.54
C SER A 8 -23.78 -3.66 -3.38
N LEU A 9 -24.94 -3.16 -2.98
CA LEU A 9 -25.11 -1.75 -2.66
C LEU A 9 -24.24 -1.45 -1.43
N ILE A 10 -23.32 -0.48 -1.56
CA ILE A 10 -22.54 -0.02 -0.40
C ILE A 10 -23.35 1.07 0.28
N HIS A 11 -23.74 0.82 1.52
CA HIS A 11 -24.36 1.82 2.38
C HIS A 11 -23.26 2.67 3.04
N ARG A 12 -23.34 3.99 2.86
CA ARG A 12 -22.43 4.96 3.44
C ARG A 12 -23.18 5.88 4.40
N THR A 13 -22.78 5.88 5.66
CA THR A 13 -23.32 6.73 6.72
C THR A 13 -22.18 7.50 7.39
N VAL A 14 -22.44 8.69 7.87
CA VAL A 14 -21.52 9.46 8.73
C VAL A 14 -22.19 9.61 10.10
N LEU A 15 -21.52 9.11 11.14
CA LEU A 15 -22.00 9.21 12.51
C LEU A 15 -21.87 10.66 13.02
N SER A 16 -22.58 10.98 14.09
CA SER A 16 -22.56 12.32 14.71
C SER A 16 -21.18 12.78 15.15
N ASN A 17 -20.27 11.84 15.46
CA ASN A 17 -18.88 12.11 15.84
C ASN A 17 -17.90 12.05 14.65
N GLY A 18 -18.39 12.06 13.41
CA GLY A 18 -17.57 12.15 12.21
C GLY A 18 -17.05 10.81 11.67
N ILE A 19 -17.21 9.69 12.37
CA ILE A 19 -16.84 8.37 11.83
C ILE A 19 -17.63 8.08 10.55
N VAL A 20 -16.92 7.70 9.48
CA VAL A 20 -17.54 7.22 8.25
C VAL A 20 -17.73 5.72 8.33
N LEU A 21 -18.95 5.25 8.19
CA LEU A 21 -19.31 3.82 8.14
C LEU A 21 -19.69 3.41 6.71
N LEU A 22 -19.06 2.36 6.21
CA LEU A 22 -19.37 1.71 4.96
C LEU A 22 -19.83 0.28 5.24
N VAL A 23 -20.97 -0.13 4.67
CA VAL A 23 -21.50 -1.49 4.87
C VAL A 23 -21.82 -2.13 3.52
N SER A 24 -21.26 -3.31 3.28
CA SER A 24 -21.60 -4.19 2.16
C SER A 24 -22.28 -5.45 2.67
N GLU A 25 -23.59 -5.53 2.47
CA GLU A 25 -24.36 -6.69 2.89
C GLU A 25 -24.06 -7.89 1.98
N ASN A 26 -23.67 -9.01 2.57
CA ASN A 26 -23.41 -10.27 1.85
C ASN A 26 -23.89 -11.47 2.67
N GLN A 27 -24.95 -12.10 2.22
CA GLN A 27 -25.58 -13.24 2.88
C GLN A 27 -24.99 -14.60 2.50
N ALA A 28 -24.00 -14.63 1.59
CA ALA A 28 -23.47 -15.88 1.01
C ALA A 28 -22.73 -16.77 2.04
N ALA A 29 -22.14 -16.17 3.07
CA ALA A 29 -21.42 -16.89 4.11
C ALA A 29 -21.72 -16.28 5.47
N ASP A 30 -21.63 -17.11 6.53
CA ASP A 30 -21.81 -16.68 7.92
C ASP A 30 -20.52 -16.08 8.49
N ILE A 31 -20.00 -15.08 7.79
CA ILE A 31 -18.73 -14.41 8.08
C ILE A 31 -18.91 -12.91 7.90
N ILE A 32 -18.39 -12.13 8.86
CA ILE A 32 -18.27 -10.69 8.77
C ILE A 32 -16.77 -10.32 8.80
N ALA A 33 -16.37 -9.43 7.92
CA ALA A 33 -15.04 -8.82 7.92
C ALA A 33 -15.16 -7.31 8.11
N GLY A 34 -14.33 -6.76 8.98
CA GLY A 34 -14.22 -5.33 9.22
C GLY A 34 -12.81 -4.81 8.93
N ARG A 35 -12.75 -3.59 8.46
CA ARG A 35 -11.53 -2.79 8.31
C ARG A 35 -11.78 -1.42 8.90
N ILE A 36 -10.96 -1.03 9.86
CA ILE A 36 -11.02 0.29 10.49
C ILE A 36 -9.76 1.04 10.07
N PHE A 37 -9.94 2.01 9.19
CA PHE A 37 -8.86 2.83 8.66
C PHE A 37 -8.75 4.13 9.44
N ILE A 38 -7.53 4.57 9.68
CA ILE A 38 -7.20 5.84 10.32
C ILE A 38 -6.17 6.56 9.44
N ARG A 39 -6.30 7.89 9.23
CA ARG A 39 -5.27 8.69 8.56
C ARG A 39 -4.10 8.91 9.51
N ALA A 40 -3.25 7.88 9.62
CA ALA A 40 -2.15 7.76 10.56
C ALA A 40 -1.06 6.83 10.01
N GLY A 41 -0.67 7.01 8.75
CA GLY A 41 0.40 6.24 8.11
C GLY A 41 1.78 6.89 8.30
N SER A 42 2.81 6.25 7.76
CA SER A 42 4.18 6.75 7.89
C SER A 42 4.43 8.13 7.25
N CYS A 43 3.54 8.60 6.37
CA CYS A 43 3.63 9.95 5.82
C CYS A 43 3.29 11.06 6.83
N TYR A 44 2.71 10.73 7.98
CA TYR A 44 2.42 11.67 9.08
C TYR A 44 3.55 11.71 10.13
N GLU A 45 4.58 10.91 9.98
CA GLU A 45 5.71 10.85 10.89
C GLU A 45 6.71 11.99 10.65
N GLN A 46 7.34 12.44 11.72
CA GLN A 46 8.56 13.24 11.62
C GLN A 46 9.71 12.34 11.16
N ARG A 47 10.63 12.89 10.38
CA ARG A 47 11.75 12.11 9.79
C ARG A 47 12.61 11.41 10.86
N GLU A 48 12.79 12.07 11.98
CA GLU A 48 13.57 11.59 13.13
C GLU A 48 12.88 10.44 13.87
N LYS A 49 11.59 10.25 13.64
CA LYS A 49 10.74 9.21 14.22
C LYS A 49 10.19 8.24 13.17
N ALA A 50 10.86 8.13 12.02
CA ALA A 50 10.43 7.19 10.98
C ALA A 50 10.36 5.76 11.54
N GLY A 51 9.23 5.06 11.26
CA GLY A 51 8.91 3.76 11.82
C GLY A 51 7.93 3.79 12.99
N LEU A 52 7.51 4.98 13.44
CA LEU A 52 6.62 5.15 14.60
C LEU A 52 5.24 4.51 14.36
N ALA A 53 4.64 4.74 13.19
CA ALA A 53 3.35 4.13 12.84
C ALA A 53 3.44 2.60 12.74
N HIS A 54 4.56 2.07 12.24
CA HIS A 54 4.82 0.65 12.20
C HIS A 54 4.93 0.06 13.60
N LEU A 55 5.76 0.66 14.47
CA LEU A 55 5.90 0.21 15.86
C LEU A 55 4.55 0.29 16.60
N LEU A 56 3.79 1.37 16.41
CA LEU A 56 2.46 1.52 16.97
C LEU A 56 1.54 0.39 16.51
N SER A 57 1.58 0.01 15.22
CA SER A 57 0.79 -1.11 14.73
C SER A 57 1.20 -2.43 15.38
N ALA A 58 2.47 -2.68 15.59
CA ALA A 58 2.96 -3.90 16.23
C ALA A 58 2.55 -4.02 17.72
N VAL A 59 2.47 -2.88 18.43
CA VAL A 59 2.15 -2.88 19.87
C VAL A 59 0.67 -2.62 20.18
N MET A 60 -0.15 -2.22 19.22
CA MET A 60 -1.57 -1.89 19.41
C MET A 60 -2.38 -3.04 20.04
N THR A 61 -2.06 -4.28 19.68
CA THR A 61 -2.74 -5.48 20.21
C THR A 61 -2.06 -6.10 21.43
N LYS A 62 -1.04 -5.43 22.01
CA LYS A 62 -0.26 -5.99 23.12
C LYS A 62 -0.79 -5.61 24.50
N GLY A 63 -1.85 -4.81 24.56
CA GLY A 63 -2.54 -4.45 25.80
C GLY A 63 -3.52 -3.31 25.57
N CYS A 64 -4.68 -3.39 26.19
CA CYS A 64 -5.64 -2.32 26.30
C CYS A 64 -6.19 -2.26 27.73
N ASP A 65 -7.07 -1.30 28.03
CA ASP A 65 -7.58 -1.12 29.37
C ASP A 65 -8.18 -2.42 29.94
N GLY A 66 -7.57 -2.92 31.03
CA GLY A 66 -7.96 -4.15 31.72
C GLY A 66 -7.59 -5.47 31.03
N LEU A 67 -6.90 -5.47 29.88
CA LEU A 67 -6.51 -6.68 29.16
C LEU A 67 -5.03 -6.72 28.80
N SER A 68 -4.37 -7.83 29.09
CA SER A 68 -3.02 -8.15 28.64
C SER A 68 -3.01 -8.69 27.19
N SER A 69 -1.83 -8.78 26.59
CA SER A 69 -1.63 -9.37 25.26
C SER A 69 -2.16 -10.81 25.17
N LEU A 70 -1.96 -11.60 26.22
CA LEU A 70 -2.44 -13.00 26.25
C LEU A 70 -3.97 -13.05 26.29
N GLU A 71 -4.61 -12.26 27.15
CA GLU A 71 -6.08 -12.23 27.26
C GLU A 71 -6.74 -11.71 25.97
N ILE A 72 -6.11 -10.76 25.28
CA ILE A 72 -6.56 -10.32 23.96
C ILE A 72 -6.49 -11.47 22.95
N ALA A 73 -5.36 -12.18 22.91
CA ALA A 73 -5.17 -13.31 22.01
C ALA A 73 -6.20 -14.44 22.31
N GLU A 74 -6.40 -14.80 23.58
CA GLU A 74 -7.38 -15.80 24.00
C GLU A 74 -8.81 -15.43 23.59
N LYS A 75 -9.21 -14.16 23.74
CA LYS A 75 -10.53 -13.67 23.30
C LYS A 75 -10.74 -13.83 21.80
N VAL A 76 -9.73 -13.57 21.00
CA VAL A 76 -9.79 -13.66 19.53
C VAL A 76 -9.73 -15.11 19.06
N GLU A 77 -8.78 -15.89 19.59
CA GLU A 77 -8.52 -17.25 19.12
C GLU A 77 -9.60 -18.25 19.59
N SER A 78 -10.18 -18.07 20.79
CA SER A 78 -11.21 -18.95 21.32
C SER A 78 -12.46 -19.04 20.46
N VAL A 79 -12.76 -18.00 19.67
CA VAL A 79 -13.89 -17.96 18.74
C VAL A 79 -13.46 -18.13 17.26
N GLY A 80 -12.20 -18.47 17.02
CA GLY A 80 -11.65 -18.62 15.66
C GLY A 80 -11.64 -17.33 14.84
N ALA A 81 -11.68 -16.18 15.52
CA ALA A 81 -11.59 -14.87 14.86
C ALA A 81 -10.15 -14.52 14.47
N SER A 82 -10.00 -13.52 13.64
CA SER A 82 -8.72 -12.85 13.40
C SER A 82 -8.86 -11.37 13.68
N LEU A 83 -7.89 -10.80 14.38
CA LEU A 83 -7.77 -9.37 14.65
C LEU A 83 -6.29 -8.99 14.56
N GLY A 84 -5.98 -7.93 13.84
CA GLY A 84 -4.61 -7.46 13.68
C GLY A 84 -4.55 -6.04 13.14
N THR A 85 -3.40 -5.43 13.26
CA THR A 85 -3.14 -4.03 12.88
C THR A 85 -1.95 -3.95 11.95
N ASP A 86 -1.98 -2.99 11.04
CA ASP A 86 -0.90 -2.71 10.10
C ASP A 86 -0.82 -1.22 9.80
N ALA A 87 0.36 -0.73 9.48
CA ALA A 87 0.61 0.64 9.08
C ALA A 87 1.18 0.69 7.66
N ALA A 88 0.46 1.38 6.79
CA ALA A 88 0.92 1.71 5.44
C ALA A 88 1.50 3.13 5.40
N THR A 89 1.92 3.56 4.20
CA THR A 89 2.42 4.93 4.03
C THR A 89 1.31 5.98 4.32
N ASP A 90 0.12 5.77 3.79
CA ASP A 90 -0.95 6.78 3.79
C ASP A 90 -2.01 6.56 4.88
N TYR A 91 -2.02 5.40 5.55
CA TYR A 91 -3.02 5.07 6.57
C TYR A 91 -2.52 3.98 7.54
N PHE A 92 -3.18 3.93 8.69
CA PHE A 92 -3.18 2.79 9.61
C PHE A 92 -4.46 1.99 9.42
N VAL A 93 -4.44 0.67 9.62
CA VAL A 93 -5.62 -0.18 9.52
C VAL A 93 -5.67 -1.23 10.61
N LEU A 94 -6.82 -1.35 11.28
CA LEU A 94 -7.17 -2.51 12.08
C LEU A 94 -8.08 -3.42 11.25
N SER A 95 -7.70 -4.66 11.15
CA SER A 95 -8.41 -5.70 10.40
C SER A 95 -9.03 -6.71 11.35
N LEU A 96 -10.29 -7.05 11.14
CA LEU A 96 -10.97 -8.12 11.87
C LEU A 96 -11.77 -9.01 10.92
N LYS A 97 -11.92 -10.28 11.30
CA LYS A 97 -12.79 -11.25 10.61
C LYS A 97 -13.26 -12.29 11.61
N THR A 98 -14.56 -12.58 11.62
CA THR A 98 -15.17 -13.55 12.50
C THR A 98 -16.51 -14.07 11.95
N VAL A 99 -17.10 -15.05 12.59
CA VAL A 99 -18.49 -15.47 12.32
C VAL A 99 -19.48 -14.43 12.86
N THR A 100 -20.68 -14.42 12.31
CA THR A 100 -21.70 -13.41 12.67
C THR A 100 -22.03 -13.39 14.17
N ALA A 101 -22.05 -14.55 14.81
CA ALA A 101 -22.38 -14.68 16.25
C ALA A 101 -21.41 -13.91 17.15
N ASP A 102 -20.12 -13.89 16.83
CA ASP A 102 -19.06 -13.33 17.68
C ASP A 102 -18.67 -11.89 17.23
N PHE A 103 -19.33 -11.35 16.20
CA PHE A 103 -18.94 -10.07 15.61
C PHE A 103 -19.02 -8.90 16.60
N ILE A 104 -20.03 -8.90 17.47
CA ILE A 104 -20.22 -7.83 18.47
C ILE A 104 -19.05 -7.79 19.44
N ASP A 105 -18.64 -8.96 19.95
CA ASP A 105 -17.55 -9.05 20.94
C ASP A 105 -16.20 -8.67 20.32
N ILE A 106 -15.93 -9.13 19.11
CA ILE A 106 -14.69 -8.82 18.40
C ILE A 106 -14.64 -7.33 17.97
N LEU A 107 -15.77 -6.75 17.53
CA LEU A 107 -15.83 -5.31 17.22
C LEU A 107 -15.68 -4.46 18.49
N SER A 108 -16.25 -4.90 19.62
CA SER A 108 -16.10 -4.23 20.92
C SER A 108 -14.65 -4.26 21.38
N LEU A 109 -13.97 -5.40 21.25
CA LEU A 109 -12.54 -5.51 21.53
C LEU A 109 -11.71 -4.60 20.61
N ALA A 110 -12.03 -4.53 19.32
CA ALA A 110 -11.39 -3.60 18.38
C ALA A 110 -11.57 -2.13 18.82
N GLY A 111 -12.77 -1.77 19.30
CA GLY A 111 -13.06 -0.46 19.88
C GLY A 111 -12.19 -0.14 21.09
N GLN A 112 -12.03 -1.09 22.02
CA GLN A 112 -11.17 -0.91 23.19
C GLN A 112 -9.70 -0.72 22.79
N LEU A 113 -9.19 -1.54 21.85
CA LEU A 113 -7.82 -1.43 21.34
C LEU A 113 -7.54 -0.07 20.69
N LEU A 114 -8.50 0.46 19.92
CA LEU A 114 -8.34 1.74 19.24
C LEU A 114 -8.46 2.94 20.17
N ARG A 115 -9.26 2.84 21.24
CA ARG A 115 -9.54 3.96 22.16
C ARG A 115 -8.57 4.03 23.33
N SER A 116 -8.15 2.87 23.87
CA SER A 116 -7.44 2.81 25.15
C SER A 116 -6.30 1.77 25.13
N PRO A 117 -5.37 1.84 24.13
CA PRO A 117 -4.19 0.98 24.16
C PRO A 117 -3.27 1.40 25.30
N THR A 118 -2.65 0.42 25.98
CA THR A 118 -1.80 0.69 27.14
C THR A 118 -0.31 0.80 26.81
N PHE A 119 0.11 0.29 25.66
CA PHE A 119 1.50 0.23 25.21
C PHE A 119 2.46 -0.21 26.34
N PRO A 120 2.36 -1.48 26.82
CA PRO A 120 3.21 -1.95 27.90
C PRO A 120 4.68 -1.85 27.54
N GLU A 121 5.53 -1.26 28.40
CA GLU A 121 6.94 -0.95 28.14
C GLU A 121 7.73 -2.16 27.65
N ASN A 122 7.54 -3.31 28.31
CA ASN A 122 8.20 -4.56 27.92
C ASN A 122 7.80 -5.06 26.53
N GLN A 123 6.56 -4.79 26.09
CA GLN A 123 6.08 -5.14 24.74
C GLN A 123 6.64 -4.15 23.71
N VAL A 124 6.67 -2.86 24.03
CA VAL A 124 7.29 -1.83 23.18
C VAL A 124 8.76 -2.20 22.91
N GLU A 125 9.53 -2.49 23.96
CA GLU A 125 10.94 -2.86 23.81
C GLU A 125 11.15 -4.21 23.07
N LEU A 126 10.21 -5.15 23.20
CA LEU A 126 10.25 -6.39 22.43
C LEU A 126 10.01 -6.12 20.94
N GLU A 127 8.96 -5.39 20.60
CA GLU A 127 8.60 -5.10 19.20
C GLU A 127 9.65 -4.21 18.52
N LYS A 128 10.28 -3.27 19.23
CA LYS A 128 11.44 -2.51 18.74
C LYS A 128 12.57 -3.42 18.31
N ARG A 129 12.93 -4.41 19.16
CA ARG A 129 14.01 -5.37 18.81
C ARG A 129 13.66 -6.20 17.57
N LEU A 130 12.41 -6.65 17.45
CA LEU A 130 11.95 -7.39 16.29
C LEU A 130 11.97 -6.51 15.03
N ALA A 131 11.49 -5.27 15.10
CA ALA A 131 11.53 -4.33 13.99
C ALA A 131 12.99 -4.02 13.55
N ILE A 132 13.94 -3.87 14.48
CA ILE A 132 15.36 -3.68 14.15
C ILE A 132 15.93 -4.92 13.44
N GLN A 133 15.54 -6.13 13.87
CA GLN A 133 15.95 -7.36 13.19
C GLN A 133 15.40 -7.42 11.76
N ASP A 134 14.14 -7.04 11.56
CA ASP A 134 13.52 -6.98 10.23
C ASP A 134 14.18 -5.94 9.33
N ILE A 135 14.49 -4.76 9.86
CA ILE A 135 15.25 -3.71 9.15
C ILE A 135 16.62 -4.26 8.68
N ARG A 136 17.34 -4.98 9.54
CA ARG A 136 18.62 -5.60 9.18
C ARG A 136 18.45 -6.66 8.08
N SER A 137 17.47 -7.54 8.24
CA SER A 137 17.15 -8.58 7.24
C SER A 137 16.81 -7.97 5.88
N GLN A 138 16.05 -6.88 5.85
CA GLN A 138 15.74 -6.17 4.60
C GLN A 138 16.99 -5.58 3.93
N LYS A 139 17.95 -5.05 4.71
CA LYS A 139 19.21 -4.50 4.20
C LYS A 139 20.15 -5.58 3.61
N GLU A 140 19.96 -6.84 3.93
CA GLU A 140 20.70 -7.95 3.33
C GLU A 140 20.18 -8.34 1.95
N GLN A 141 18.98 -7.91 1.57
CA GLN A 141 18.35 -8.23 0.29
C GLN A 141 18.67 -7.16 -0.77
N PRO A 142 19.37 -7.52 -1.86
CA PRO A 142 19.77 -6.54 -2.89
C PRO A 142 18.60 -5.79 -3.51
N PHE A 143 17.43 -6.45 -3.68
CA PHE A 143 16.22 -5.83 -4.19
C PHE A 143 15.72 -4.70 -3.28
N ASN A 144 15.62 -4.97 -1.98
CA ASN A 144 15.16 -3.97 -1.01
C ASN A 144 16.10 -2.77 -0.93
N LEU A 145 17.41 -3.02 -0.96
CA LEU A 145 18.42 -1.96 -1.03
C LEU A 145 18.27 -1.10 -2.28
N ALA A 146 18.11 -1.73 -3.45
CA ALA A 146 17.94 -0.99 -4.70
C ALA A 146 16.65 -0.16 -4.69
N PHE A 147 15.56 -0.71 -4.14
CA PHE A 147 14.29 0.00 -4.04
C PHE A 147 14.33 1.14 -3.04
N GLU A 148 15.00 0.95 -1.89
CA GLU A 148 15.20 2.00 -0.89
C GLU A 148 16.01 3.17 -1.46
N GLN A 149 17.14 2.89 -2.10
CA GLN A 149 17.96 3.90 -2.77
C GLN A 149 17.17 4.68 -3.83
N LEU A 150 16.42 3.96 -4.68
CA LEU A 150 15.59 4.57 -5.70
C LEU A 150 14.59 5.53 -5.09
N ARG A 151 13.89 5.09 -4.04
CA ARG A 151 12.89 5.88 -3.33
C ARG A 151 13.50 7.13 -2.69
N GLN A 152 14.66 7.02 -2.07
CA GLN A 152 15.37 8.15 -1.46
C GLN A 152 15.76 9.23 -2.49
N VAL A 153 16.20 8.84 -3.68
CA VAL A 153 16.56 9.80 -4.72
C VAL A 153 15.37 10.36 -5.49
N MET A 154 14.27 9.60 -5.58
CA MET A 154 13.02 10.05 -6.21
C MET A 154 12.24 11.05 -5.35
N TYR A 155 12.33 10.92 -4.03
CA TYR A 155 11.52 11.67 -3.08
C TYR A 155 12.35 12.42 -2.02
N PRO A 156 13.34 13.25 -2.44
CA PRO A 156 14.16 13.98 -1.49
C PRO A 156 13.27 14.90 -0.62
N ASN A 157 13.43 14.83 0.70
CA ASN A 157 12.66 15.61 1.68
C ASN A 157 11.14 15.32 1.74
N HIS A 158 10.65 14.33 1.03
CA HIS A 158 9.25 13.90 1.08
C HIS A 158 9.13 12.62 1.92
N PRO A 159 8.05 12.43 2.72
CA PRO A 159 7.87 11.22 3.53
C PRO A 159 7.92 9.91 2.73
N TYR A 160 7.55 9.92 1.45
CA TYR A 160 7.67 8.75 0.60
C TYR A 160 9.11 8.25 0.38
N SER A 161 10.12 9.03 0.78
CA SER A 161 11.52 8.56 0.79
C SER A 161 11.82 7.60 1.94
N MET A 162 11.04 7.66 3.03
CA MET A 162 11.28 6.88 4.24
C MET A 162 10.73 5.46 4.11
N SER A 163 11.39 4.50 4.76
CA SER A 163 10.80 3.17 4.97
C SER A 163 9.66 3.26 5.97
N VAL A 164 8.59 2.50 5.76
CA VAL A 164 7.53 2.34 6.76
C VAL A 164 8.10 1.74 8.06
N LEU A 165 9.13 0.92 7.97
CA LEU A 165 9.84 0.37 9.14
C LEU A 165 10.78 1.38 9.81
N GLY A 166 11.02 2.55 9.22
CA GLY A 166 12.10 3.44 9.62
C GLY A 166 13.50 2.87 9.31
N ASP A 167 14.46 3.26 10.10
CA ASP A 167 15.82 2.69 10.12
C ASP A 167 16.24 2.33 11.55
N GLU A 168 17.43 1.72 11.73
CA GLU A 168 17.90 1.28 13.05
C GLU A 168 18.05 2.44 14.05
N THR A 169 18.44 3.62 13.57
CA THR A 169 18.62 4.80 14.40
C THR A 169 17.28 5.37 14.85
N THR A 170 16.37 5.60 13.90
CA THR A 170 15.05 6.14 14.19
C THR A 170 14.25 5.17 15.06
N MET A 171 14.21 3.88 14.71
CA MET A 171 13.51 2.85 15.49
C MET A 171 14.04 2.75 16.93
N SER A 172 15.37 2.83 17.13
CA SER A 172 15.96 2.81 18.47
C SER A 172 15.59 4.05 19.31
N SER A 173 15.38 5.20 18.67
CA SER A 173 15.07 6.46 19.33
C SER A 173 13.59 6.64 19.72
N ILE A 174 12.68 5.82 19.16
CA ILE A 174 11.25 5.88 19.48
C ILE A 174 11.02 5.44 20.92
N THR A 175 10.26 6.23 21.67
CA THR A 175 9.87 5.96 23.04
C THR A 175 8.40 5.58 23.14
N ARG A 176 7.97 5.04 24.28
CA ARG A 176 6.56 4.81 24.59
C ARG A 176 5.75 6.11 24.53
N ASP A 177 6.31 7.20 24.99
CA ASP A 177 5.62 8.51 24.98
C ASP A 177 5.37 9.02 23.56
N ASP A 178 6.29 8.76 22.62
CA ASP A 178 6.07 9.06 21.19
C ASP A 178 4.85 8.27 20.64
N LEU A 179 4.69 7.00 21.04
CA LEU A 179 3.53 6.19 20.65
C LEU A 179 2.22 6.76 21.22
N VAL A 180 2.23 7.18 22.48
CA VAL A 180 1.07 7.78 23.14
C VAL A 180 0.69 9.10 22.47
N GLU A 181 1.65 9.98 22.18
CA GLU A 181 1.43 11.25 21.51
C GLU A 181 0.88 11.05 20.09
N TYR A 182 1.49 10.13 19.32
CA TYR A 182 1.03 9.82 17.97
C TYR A 182 -0.39 9.24 17.97
N HIS A 183 -0.69 8.33 18.91
CA HIS A 183 -2.01 7.77 19.09
C HIS A 183 -3.03 8.87 19.42
N GLN A 184 -2.80 9.68 20.43
CA GLN A 184 -3.70 10.77 20.84
C GLN A 184 -3.95 11.78 19.72
N THR A 185 -2.95 12.00 18.86
CA THR A 185 -3.04 12.94 17.74
C THR A 185 -3.92 12.42 16.61
N HIS A 186 -3.77 11.16 16.25
CA HIS A 186 -4.34 10.59 15.02
C HIS A 186 -5.55 9.71 15.24
N PHE A 187 -5.66 9.02 16.39
CA PHE A 187 -6.77 8.11 16.68
C PHE A 187 -7.93 8.88 17.30
N ARG A 188 -8.72 9.47 16.43
CA ARG A 188 -9.85 10.33 16.76
C ARG A 188 -11.02 10.03 15.81
N PRO A 189 -12.27 10.14 16.25
CA PRO A 189 -13.43 9.66 15.49
C PRO A 189 -13.59 10.33 14.13
N ASP A 190 -13.34 11.63 14.01
CA ASP A 190 -13.40 12.39 12.76
C ASP A 190 -12.28 12.05 11.74
N ASN A 191 -11.38 11.13 12.12
CA ASN A 191 -10.27 10.63 11.30
C ASN A 191 -10.42 9.15 10.89
N ILE A 192 -11.57 8.53 11.24
CA ILE A 192 -11.80 7.09 11.12
C ILE A 192 -12.79 6.76 10.00
N VAL A 193 -12.46 5.71 9.23
CA VAL A 193 -13.38 5.04 8.30
C VAL A 193 -13.53 3.59 8.72
N ILE A 194 -14.74 3.17 9.03
CA ILE A 194 -15.10 1.77 9.33
C ILE A 194 -15.77 1.16 8.11
N SER A 195 -15.20 0.11 7.55
CA SER A 195 -15.76 -0.62 6.42
C SER A 195 -16.06 -2.07 6.81
N ILE A 196 -17.32 -2.48 6.72
CA ILE A 196 -17.82 -3.79 7.12
C ILE A 196 -18.43 -4.48 5.91
N ALA A 197 -18.08 -5.74 5.70
CA ALA A 197 -18.70 -6.58 4.67
C ALA A 197 -19.04 -7.96 5.24
N GLY A 198 -20.25 -8.46 4.96
CA GLY A 198 -20.67 -9.78 5.41
C GLY A 198 -22.13 -9.90 5.75
N ARG A 199 -22.47 -10.91 6.54
CA ARG A 199 -23.85 -11.22 6.96
C ARG A 199 -24.32 -10.29 8.09
N ILE A 200 -24.51 -9.03 7.74
CA ILE A 200 -25.04 -7.99 8.62
C ILE A 200 -25.78 -6.98 7.78
N THR A 201 -26.90 -6.42 8.24
CA THR A 201 -27.58 -5.33 7.56
C THR A 201 -26.94 -3.99 7.88
N ALA A 202 -27.13 -3.00 7.00
CA ALA A 202 -26.62 -1.66 7.23
C ALA A 202 -27.13 -1.05 8.55
N GLU A 203 -28.41 -1.25 8.86
CA GLU A 203 -29.03 -0.79 10.10
C GLU A 203 -28.41 -1.43 11.35
N GLN A 204 -28.19 -2.75 11.31
CA GLN A 204 -27.54 -3.48 12.40
C GLN A 204 -26.10 -2.99 12.62
N ALA A 205 -25.35 -2.82 11.54
CA ALA A 205 -23.97 -2.34 11.59
C ALA A 205 -23.90 -0.92 12.16
N GLU A 206 -24.77 -0.01 11.70
CA GLU A 206 -24.84 1.36 12.19
C GLU A 206 -25.16 1.41 13.69
N LYS A 207 -26.15 0.63 14.15
CA LYS A 207 -26.49 0.54 15.56
C LYS A 207 -25.33 0.03 16.41
N LEU A 208 -24.62 -1.01 15.97
CA LEU A 208 -23.46 -1.57 16.67
C LEU A 208 -22.31 -0.58 16.74
N VAL A 209 -21.95 0.02 15.59
CA VAL A 209 -20.87 1.00 15.53
C VAL A 209 -21.21 2.23 16.37
N THR A 210 -22.45 2.70 16.35
CA THR A 210 -22.90 3.80 17.21
C THR A 210 -22.82 3.43 18.68
N THR A 211 -23.17 2.20 19.07
CA THR A 211 -23.08 1.74 20.47
C THR A 211 -21.64 1.69 20.96
N ILE A 212 -20.69 1.25 20.12
CA ILE A 212 -19.29 1.03 20.51
C ILE A 212 -18.44 2.30 20.39
N PHE A 213 -18.71 3.13 19.38
CA PHE A 213 -17.87 4.27 19.03
C PHE A 213 -18.56 5.63 19.14
N GLY A 214 -19.89 5.68 19.31
CA GLY A 214 -20.68 6.91 19.23
C GLY A 214 -20.43 7.90 20.36
N ASP A 215 -19.98 7.43 21.53
CA ASP A 215 -19.56 8.23 22.69
C ASP A 215 -18.10 8.71 22.62
N TRP A 216 -17.38 8.36 21.56
CA TRP A 216 -16.02 8.84 21.36
C TRP A 216 -16.05 10.30 20.88
N GLU A 217 -15.62 11.19 21.76
CA GLU A 217 -15.66 12.63 21.51
C GLU A 217 -14.55 13.09 20.56
N ILE A 218 -14.87 14.07 19.72
CA ILE A 218 -13.88 14.72 18.85
C ILE A 218 -13.03 15.63 19.73
N PRO A 219 -11.70 15.51 19.73
CA PRO A 219 -10.83 16.45 20.45
C PRO A 219 -10.97 17.88 19.94
N ASP A 220 -10.82 18.86 20.82
CA ASP A 220 -10.85 20.30 20.46
C ASP A 220 -9.71 20.72 19.53
N SER A 221 -8.62 19.94 19.49
CA SER A 221 -7.49 20.17 18.59
C SER A 221 -7.90 19.99 17.12
N ALA A 222 -7.32 20.77 16.23
CA ALA A 222 -7.53 20.62 14.79
C ALA A 222 -7.08 19.22 14.31
N GLN A 223 -7.82 18.67 13.33
CA GLN A 223 -7.41 17.42 12.70
C GLN A 223 -6.05 17.60 12.03
N PRO A 224 -5.11 16.63 12.19
CA PRO A 224 -3.82 16.68 11.52
C PRO A 224 -3.96 16.79 10.01
N THR A 225 -3.38 17.83 9.42
CA THR A 225 -3.35 18.02 7.97
C THR A 225 -1.99 17.64 7.40
N LEU A 226 -2.00 16.93 6.29
CA LEU A 226 -0.77 16.50 5.62
C LEU A 226 -0.33 17.55 4.62
N ASN A 227 0.62 18.40 5.01
CA ASN A 227 1.26 19.37 4.13
C ASN A 227 2.59 18.81 3.62
N LEU A 228 2.59 18.22 2.44
CA LEU A 228 3.78 17.61 1.86
C LEU A 228 4.49 18.56 0.89
N PRO A 229 5.84 18.53 0.86
CA PRO A 229 6.61 19.32 -0.09
C PRO A 229 6.31 18.87 -1.52
N SER A 230 6.34 19.81 -2.45
CA SER A 230 6.25 19.48 -3.88
C SER A 230 7.44 18.66 -4.33
N ILE A 231 7.19 17.64 -5.15
CA ILE A 231 8.23 16.79 -5.70
C ILE A 231 8.63 17.33 -7.07
N THR A 232 9.87 17.75 -7.20
CA THR A 232 10.46 18.16 -8.49
C THR A 232 11.39 17.06 -8.98
N ALA A 233 11.17 16.58 -10.20
CA ALA A 233 12.00 15.53 -10.77
C ALA A 233 13.44 16.01 -10.97
N SER A 234 14.39 15.26 -10.43
CA SER A 234 15.84 15.47 -10.59
C SER A 234 16.54 14.12 -10.76
N PRO A 235 16.35 13.46 -11.91
CA PRO A 235 16.88 12.12 -12.14
C PRO A 235 18.39 12.06 -12.03
N LYS A 236 18.87 11.08 -11.27
CA LYS A 236 20.30 10.81 -11.09
C LYS A 236 20.53 9.33 -10.81
N PRO A 237 21.70 8.80 -11.18
CA PRO A 237 22.07 7.44 -10.83
C PRO A 237 22.44 7.32 -9.35
N CYS A 238 22.10 6.19 -8.75
CA CYS A 238 22.53 5.75 -7.44
C CYS A 238 23.09 4.32 -7.56
N LEU A 239 24.40 4.18 -7.39
CA LEU A 239 25.12 2.94 -7.59
C LEU A 239 25.66 2.47 -6.26
N LYS A 240 25.41 1.23 -5.88
CA LYS A 240 25.87 0.66 -4.60
C LYS A 240 26.55 -0.70 -4.81
N PRO A 241 27.86 -0.74 -4.67
CA PRO A 241 28.58 -2.00 -4.64
C PRO A 241 28.11 -2.89 -3.47
N LEU A 242 27.81 -4.13 -3.78
CA LEU A 242 27.44 -5.15 -2.81
C LEU A 242 27.98 -6.50 -3.30
N ASN A 243 28.66 -7.25 -2.43
CA ASN A 243 29.12 -8.59 -2.74
C ASN A 243 27.93 -9.57 -2.78
N THR A 244 27.36 -9.74 -3.97
CA THR A 244 26.16 -10.56 -4.21
C THR A 244 26.30 -11.31 -5.54
N GLN A 245 25.53 -12.38 -5.69
CA GLN A 245 25.52 -13.23 -6.90
C GLN A 245 24.62 -12.66 -8.03
N GLN A 246 24.03 -11.50 -7.83
CA GLN A 246 23.14 -10.88 -8.82
C GLN A 246 23.24 -9.34 -8.78
N SER A 247 22.95 -8.73 -9.91
CA SER A 247 22.76 -7.30 -10.04
C SER A 247 21.26 -6.98 -10.09
N ILE A 248 20.83 -6.02 -9.27
CA ILE A 248 19.46 -5.48 -9.31
C ILE A 248 19.51 -4.08 -9.93
N ILE A 249 18.80 -3.93 -11.03
CA ILE A 249 18.69 -2.68 -11.78
C ILE A 249 17.25 -2.19 -11.68
N MET A 250 17.06 -0.95 -11.26
CA MET A 250 15.75 -0.31 -11.21
C MET A 250 15.79 1.04 -11.93
N LEU A 251 14.83 1.26 -12.83
CA LEU A 251 14.56 2.55 -13.43
C LEU A 251 13.26 3.08 -12.88
N GLY A 252 13.33 4.24 -12.23
CA GLY A 252 12.19 4.90 -11.60
C GLY A 252 11.80 6.17 -12.33
N TYR A 253 10.51 6.45 -12.44
CA TYR A 253 9.94 7.64 -13.04
C TYR A 253 8.85 8.19 -12.11
N LEU A 254 8.75 9.51 -12.00
CA LEU A 254 7.66 10.14 -11.25
C LEU A 254 6.41 10.19 -12.12
N GLY A 255 5.43 9.37 -11.77
CA GLY A 255 4.11 9.38 -12.37
C GLY A 255 3.11 10.22 -11.57
N PRO A 256 1.92 10.48 -12.12
CA PRO A 256 0.88 11.25 -11.46
C PRO A 256 0.25 10.51 -10.29
N SER A 257 -0.48 11.25 -9.45
CA SER A 257 -1.32 10.68 -8.39
C SER A 257 -2.55 9.96 -8.96
N VAL A 258 -3.22 9.18 -8.11
CA VAL A 258 -4.46 8.44 -8.49
C VAL A 258 -5.62 9.34 -8.93
N THR A 259 -5.64 10.58 -8.47
CA THR A 259 -6.69 11.57 -8.83
C THR A 259 -6.44 12.23 -10.20
N ASN A 260 -5.27 12.03 -10.79
CA ASN A 260 -4.92 12.61 -12.08
C ASN A 260 -5.55 11.79 -13.24
N PRO A 261 -6.09 12.45 -14.29
CA PRO A 261 -6.68 11.75 -15.44
C PRO A 261 -5.72 10.79 -16.16
N GLU A 262 -4.42 11.06 -16.16
CA GLU A 262 -3.40 10.25 -16.83
C GLU A 262 -2.98 9.00 -16.02
N TYR A 263 -3.49 8.85 -14.77
CA TYR A 263 -3.20 7.70 -13.91
C TYR A 263 -3.54 6.37 -14.59
N ALA A 264 -4.73 6.28 -15.21
CA ALA A 264 -5.20 5.05 -15.86
C ALA A 264 -4.29 4.61 -17.01
N ALA A 265 -3.77 5.55 -17.80
CA ALA A 265 -2.86 5.27 -18.88
C ALA A 265 -1.53 4.68 -18.36
N LEU A 266 -0.93 5.27 -17.32
CA LEU A 266 0.30 4.72 -16.73
C LEU A 266 0.06 3.38 -16.01
N LYS A 267 -1.10 3.18 -15.39
CA LYS A 267 -1.47 1.90 -14.79
C LYS A 267 -1.55 0.79 -15.84
N LEU A 268 -2.12 1.12 -17.00
CA LEU A 268 -2.18 0.22 -18.16
C LEU A 268 -0.77 -0.10 -18.69
N LEU A 269 0.08 0.91 -18.87
CA LEU A 269 1.47 0.72 -19.32
C LEU A 269 2.28 -0.15 -18.36
N ALA A 270 2.16 0.06 -17.04
CA ALA A 270 2.82 -0.79 -16.05
C ALA A 270 2.35 -2.25 -16.15
N THR A 271 1.06 -2.47 -16.36
CA THR A 271 0.49 -3.81 -16.54
C THR A 271 0.98 -4.48 -17.82
N TYR A 272 1.01 -3.75 -18.92
CA TYR A 272 1.56 -4.24 -20.19
C TYR A 272 3.02 -4.62 -20.07
N LEU A 273 3.84 -3.77 -19.43
CA LEU A 273 5.28 -4.02 -19.27
C LEU A 273 5.59 -5.19 -18.35
N GLY A 274 5.01 -5.23 -17.15
CA GLY A 274 5.59 -6.06 -16.09
C GLY A 274 4.61 -7.02 -15.38
N ASN A 275 3.33 -7.06 -15.73
CA ASN A 275 2.41 -7.88 -14.97
C ASN A 275 2.27 -9.30 -15.56
N GLY A 276 2.95 -10.30 -14.95
CA GLY A 276 2.82 -11.74 -15.22
C GLY A 276 3.59 -12.22 -16.44
N LEU A 277 3.47 -13.55 -16.70
CA LEU A 277 4.29 -14.29 -17.66
C LEU A 277 4.14 -13.84 -19.12
N SER A 278 3.02 -13.24 -19.49
CA SER A 278 2.78 -12.69 -20.84
C SER A 278 3.13 -11.21 -20.97
N SER A 279 3.75 -10.61 -19.94
CA SER A 279 4.15 -9.21 -19.98
C SER A 279 5.37 -8.98 -20.86
N ARG A 280 5.49 -7.76 -21.39
CA ARG A 280 6.53 -7.42 -22.35
C ARG A 280 7.93 -7.67 -21.83
N LEU A 281 8.24 -7.21 -20.62
CA LEU A 281 9.56 -7.39 -20.01
C LEU A 281 9.88 -8.87 -19.78
N PHE A 282 8.88 -9.66 -19.34
CA PHE A 282 9.08 -11.09 -19.10
C PHE A 282 9.42 -11.82 -20.41
N VAL A 283 8.62 -11.58 -21.47
CA VAL A 283 8.82 -12.25 -22.76
C VAL A 283 10.13 -11.83 -23.41
N GLU A 284 10.43 -10.52 -23.47
CA GLU A 284 11.60 -10.05 -24.21
C GLU A 284 12.92 -10.27 -23.46
N LEU A 285 12.95 -10.00 -22.14
CA LEU A 285 14.23 -10.04 -21.41
C LEU A 285 14.46 -11.38 -20.71
N ARG A 286 13.41 -12.08 -20.28
CA ARG A 286 13.57 -13.36 -19.59
C ARG A 286 13.47 -14.55 -20.53
N GLU A 287 12.39 -14.68 -21.33
CA GLU A 287 12.19 -15.85 -22.19
C GLU A 287 13.08 -15.84 -23.42
N LYS A 288 13.15 -14.71 -24.15
CA LYS A 288 13.91 -14.64 -25.41
C LYS A 288 15.41 -14.46 -25.18
N GLN A 289 15.80 -13.65 -24.19
CA GLN A 289 17.20 -13.31 -23.98
C GLN A 289 17.86 -14.00 -22.79
N GLY A 290 17.07 -14.64 -21.91
CA GLY A 290 17.60 -15.36 -20.75
C GLY A 290 18.27 -14.46 -19.70
N LEU A 291 17.99 -13.16 -19.69
CA LEU A 291 18.69 -12.16 -18.87
C LEU A 291 18.19 -12.07 -17.44
N ALA A 292 16.93 -12.45 -17.18
CA ALA A 292 16.27 -12.12 -15.93
C ALA A 292 16.00 -13.34 -15.04
N TYR A 293 16.39 -13.27 -13.78
CA TYR A 293 15.83 -14.11 -12.72
C TYR A 293 14.44 -13.60 -12.31
N ASP A 294 14.30 -12.29 -12.17
CA ASP A 294 13.04 -11.60 -11.94
C ASP A 294 13.02 -10.29 -12.72
N VAL A 295 11.88 -9.97 -13.33
CA VAL A 295 11.68 -8.74 -14.10
C VAL A 295 10.24 -8.33 -14.06
N SER A 296 9.96 -7.06 -13.74
CA SER A 296 8.60 -6.56 -13.67
C SER A 296 8.54 -5.03 -13.73
N ALA A 297 7.30 -4.51 -13.72
CA ALA A 297 6.99 -3.09 -13.60
C ALA A 297 5.98 -2.88 -12.46
N ILE A 298 6.21 -1.86 -11.65
CA ILE A 298 5.39 -1.49 -10.50
C ILE A 298 4.92 -0.05 -10.68
N TYR A 299 3.63 0.22 -10.53
CA TYR A 299 3.09 1.56 -10.43
C TYR A 299 2.11 1.63 -9.28
N SER A 300 2.55 2.22 -8.18
CA SER A 300 1.79 2.31 -6.94
C SER A 300 0.65 3.31 -7.07
N THR A 301 -0.50 3.01 -6.44
CA THR A 301 -1.60 3.97 -6.29
C THR A 301 -1.31 4.84 -5.08
N ARG A 302 -1.17 6.16 -5.28
CA ARG A 302 -0.80 7.13 -4.25
C ARG A 302 -1.60 8.43 -4.42
N LEU A 303 -1.80 9.16 -3.31
CA LEU A 303 -2.41 10.50 -3.32
C LEU A 303 -1.48 11.59 -3.88
N PHE A 304 -0.18 11.38 -3.81
CA PHE A 304 0.86 12.26 -4.34
C PHE A 304 1.57 11.57 -5.52
N PRO A 305 2.43 12.28 -6.26
CA PRO A 305 3.17 11.70 -7.38
C PRO A 305 3.77 10.36 -7.01
N ALA A 306 3.41 9.33 -7.77
CA ALA A 306 3.75 7.94 -7.49
C ALA A 306 4.96 7.48 -8.31
N ALA A 307 5.75 6.55 -7.78
CA ALA A 307 6.83 5.92 -8.53
C ALA A 307 6.28 4.90 -9.54
N PHE A 308 6.63 5.10 -10.81
CA PHE A 308 6.58 4.07 -11.84
C PHE A 308 7.97 3.46 -11.91
N VAL A 309 8.11 2.19 -11.57
CA VAL A 309 9.39 1.50 -11.47
C VAL A 309 9.39 0.29 -12.38
N VAL A 310 10.40 0.16 -13.23
CA VAL A 310 10.72 -1.08 -13.92
C VAL A 310 12.02 -1.63 -13.35
N TYR A 311 12.09 -2.94 -13.18
CA TYR A 311 13.27 -3.55 -12.58
C TYR A 311 13.61 -4.90 -13.21
N ILE A 312 14.88 -5.27 -13.07
CA ILE A 312 15.41 -6.59 -13.47
C ILE A 312 16.49 -7.04 -12.48
N GLY A 313 16.38 -8.29 -12.07
CA GLY A 313 17.44 -9.04 -11.39
C GLY A 313 18.16 -9.95 -12.38
N THR A 314 19.48 -9.79 -12.51
CA THR A 314 20.27 -10.47 -13.54
C THR A 314 21.61 -10.98 -12.98
N ALA A 315 22.28 -11.86 -13.71
CA ALA A 315 23.65 -12.24 -13.41
C ALA A 315 24.61 -11.02 -13.59
N PRO A 316 25.67 -10.87 -12.76
CA PRO A 316 26.56 -9.73 -12.80
C PRO A 316 27.17 -9.42 -14.17
N GLU A 317 27.55 -10.44 -14.91
CA GLU A 317 28.12 -10.35 -16.27
C GLU A 317 27.10 -9.78 -17.30
N ASN A 318 25.82 -9.91 -17.03
CA ASN A 318 24.75 -9.43 -17.91
C ASN A 318 24.25 -8.01 -17.55
N THR A 319 24.80 -7.37 -16.51
CA THR A 319 24.30 -6.09 -15.97
C THR A 319 24.11 -5.03 -17.07
N LYS A 320 25.11 -4.83 -17.94
CA LYS A 320 25.05 -3.83 -19.03
C LYS A 320 23.97 -4.15 -20.07
N ILE A 321 23.87 -5.41 -20.47
CA ILE A 321 22.90 -5.87 -21.47
C ILE A 321 21.49 -5.77 -20.89
N ALA A 322 21.30 -6.17 -19.65
CA ALA A 322 20.03 -6.10 -18.96
C ALA A 322 19.56 -4.64 -18.73
N PHE A 323 20.47 -3.74 -18.37
CA PHE A 323 20.16 -2.31 -18.25
C PHE A 323 19.69 -1.73 -19.59
N ASN A 324 20.43 -1.99 -20.68
CA ASN A 324 20.06 -1.52 -22.01
C ASN A 324 18.73 -2.10 -22.48
N GLY A 325 18.49 -3.40 -22.25
CA GLY A 325 17.23 -4.03 -22.57
C GLY A 325 16.06 -3.43 -21.81
N LEU A 326 16.21 -3.24 -20.49
CA LEU A 326 15.17 -2.61 -19.66
C LEU A 326 14.84 -1.19 -20.11
N ARG A 327 15.87 -0.40 -20.39
CA ARG A 327 15.72 0.97 -20.90
C ARG A 327 15.04 0.99 -22.27
N GLN A 328 15.46 0.14 -23.19
CA GLN A 328 14.89 0.04 -24.53
C GLN A 328 13.39 -0.27 -24.50
N GLU A 329 12.97 -1.20 -23.64
CA GLU A 329 11.54 -1.56 -23.53
C GLU A 329 10.68 -0.41 -22.99
N VAL A 330 11.22 0.47 -22.12
CA VAL A 330 10.53 1.69 -21.70
C VAL A 330 10.53 2.73 -22.82
N GLU A 331 11.64 2.92 -23.53
CA GLU A 331 11.75 3.87 -24.66
C GLU A 331 10.78 3.50 -25.80
N LEU A 332 10.52 2.21 -26.02
CA LEU A 332 9.51 1.77 -27.00
C LEU A 332 8.11 2.26 -26.67
N LEU A 333 7.74 2.37 -25.39
CA LEU A 333 6.45 2.96 -25.01
C LEU A 333 6.32 4.44 -25.38
N CYS A 334 7.45 5.15 -25.46
CA CYS A 334 7.47 6.57 -25.82
C CYS A 334 7.50 6.78 -27.36
N THR A 335 7.87 5.77 -28.13
CA THR A 335 8.09 5.89 -29.58
C THR A 335 7.04 5.15 -30.41
N THR A 336 6.46 4.08 -29.88
CA THR A 336 5.58 3.17 -30.61
C THR A 336 4.26 3.03 -29.88
N GLU A 337 3.14 3.26 -30.54
CA GLU A 337 1.80 3.00 -29.99
C GLU A 337 1.58 1.49 -29.75
N LEU A 338 0.87 1.16 -28.67
CA LEU A 338 0.44 -0.21 -28.45
C LEU A 338 -0.52 -0.65 -29.58
N SER A 339 -0.36 -1.88 -30.05
CA SER A 339 -1.35 -2.46 -30.96
C SER A 339 -2.71 -2.57 -30.26
N ALA A 340 -3.78 -2.57 -31.05
CA ALA A 340 -5.14 -2.72 -30.51
C ALA A 340 -5.30 -4.00 -29.65
N GLU A 341 -4.64 -5.09 -30.03
CA GLU A 341 -4.63 -6.36 -29.30
C GLU A 341 -3.88 -6.23 -27.97
N ALA A 342 -2.69 -5.65 -27.96
CA ALA A 342 -1.88 -5.46 -26.75
C ALA A 342 -2.58 -4.53 -25.75
N LEU A 343 -3.18 -3.43 -26.24
CA LEU A 343 -3.96 -2.50 -25.45
C LEU A 343 -5.15 -3.19 -24.81
N GLN A 344 -5.93 -3.95 -25.58
CA GLN A 344 -7.12 -4.67 -25.10
C GLN A 344 -6.73 -5.76 -24.08
N THR A 345 -5.65 -6.50 -24.32
CA THR A 345 -5.15 -7.51 -23.42
C THR A 345 -4.74 -6.91 -22.07
N ALA A 346 -4.05 -5.76 -22.06
CA ALA A 346 -3.69 -5.06 -20.82
C ALA A 346 -4.93 -4.58 -20.04
N LYS A 347 -5.93 -4.03 -20.75
CA LYS A 347 -7.22 -3.64 -20.14
C LYS A 347 -7.93 -4.82 -19.48
N ASN A 348 -8.11 -5.91 -20.24
CA ASN A 348 -8.77 -7.12 -19.74
C ASN A 348 -8.06 -7.67 -18.48
N LYS A 349 -6.74 -7.64 -18.47
CA LYS A 349 -5.94 -8.11 -17.36
C LYS A 349 -6.16 -7.27 -16.09
N ILE A 350 -6.12 -5.94 -16.21
CA ILE A 350 -6.37 -5.04 -15.08
C ILE A 350 -7.78 -5.26 -14.53
N ILE A 351 -8.79 -5.25 -15.40
CA ILE A 351 -10.19 -5.36 -15.01
C ILE A 351 -10.47 -6.74 -14.41
N GLY A 352 -9.91 -7.79 -15.00
CA GLY A 352 -10.01 -9.15 -14.46
C GLY A 352 -9.40 -9.28 -13.07
N GLN A 353 -8.17 -8.79 -12.87
CA GLN A 353 -7.51 -8.78 -11.56
C GLN A 353 -8.27 -7.94 -10.53
N TYR A 354 -8.80 -6.79 -10.96
CA TYR A 354 -9.63 -5.93 -10.13
C TYR A 354 -10.91 -6.64 -9.65
N ALA A 355 -11.59 -7.36 -10.56
CA ALA A 355 -12.77 -8.14 -10.21
C ALA A 355 -12.44 -9.31 -9.25
N LEU A 356 -11.34 -10.03 -9.51
CA LEU A 356 -10.85 -11.10 -8.65
C LEU A 356 -10.46 -10.60 -7.25
N GLY A 357 -9.98 -9.35 -7.15
CA GLY A 357 -9.66 -8.70 -5.88
C GLY A 357 -10.87 -8.47 -4.96
N LYS A 358 -12.11 -8.77 -5.39
CA LYS A 358 -13.36 -8.59 -4.61
C LYS A 358 -14.05 -9.90 -4.22
N GLN A 359 -13.33 -11.00 -4.21
CA GLN A 359 -13.93 -12.33 -3.96
C GLN A 359 -14.33 -12.59 -2.50
N THR A 360 -13.74 -11.90 -1.54
CA THR A 360 -13.99 -12.13 -0.11
C THR A 360 -14.51 -10.89 0.58
N ASN A 361 -15.29 -11.08 1.67
CA ASN A 361 -15.76 -9.97 2.52
C ASN A 361 -14.59 -9.09 3.00
N GLY A 362 -13.45 -9.71 3.36
CA GLY A 362 -12.24 -8.99 3.76
C GLY A 362 -11.67 -8.09 2.66
N HIS A 363 -11.66 -8.54 1.42
CA HIS A 363 -11.22 -7.75 0.27
C HIS A 363 -12.21 -6.62 -0.07
N ILE A 364 -13.52 -6.89 0.04
CA ILE A 364 -14.56 -5.87 -0.17
C ILE A 364 -14.41 -4.76 0.87
N ALA A 365 -14.34 -5.11 2.16
CA ALA A 365 -14.14 -4.13 3.23
C ALA A 365 -12.84 -3.33 3.04
N GLN A 366 -11.74 -4.00 2.61
CA GLN A 366 -10.47 -3.36 2.33
C GLN A 366 -10.56 -2.32 1.20
N ILE A 367 -11.15 -2.69 0.07
CA ILE A 367 -11.21 -1.83 -1.12
C ILE A 367 -12.05 -0.58 -0.86
N TYR A 368 -13.26 -0.71 -0.32
CA TYR A 368 -14.13 0.44 -0.09
C TYR A 368 -13.64 1.35 1.03
N GLY A 369 -13.14 0.78 2.14
CA GLY A 369 -12.52 1.55 3.19
C GLY A 369 -11.27 2.31 2.71
N TRP A 370 -10.48 1.68 1.85
CA TRP A 370 -9.30 2.28 1.24
C TRP A 370 -9.66 3.43 0.29
N TYR A 371 -10.72 3.30 -0.53
CA TYR A 371 -11.18 4.41 -1.37
C TYR A 371 -11.64 5.60 -0.54
N GLU A 372 -12.38 5.34 0.52
CA GLU A 372 -12.89 6.39 1.40
C GLU A 372 -11.77 7.10 2.16
N ILE A 373 -10.81 6.34 2.74
CA ILE A 373 -9.70 6.95 3.51
C ILE A 373 -8.78 7.80 2.62
N LEU A 374 -8.64 7.43 1.34
CA LEU A 374 -7.90 8.21 0.35
C LEU A 374 -8.71 9.37 -0.25
N GLY A 375 -9.97 9.54 0.13
CA GLY A 375 -10.83 10.61 -0.42
C GLY A 375 -11.26 10.39 -1.87
N LEU A 376 -11.16 9.17 -2.39
CA LEU A 376 -11.61 8.82 -3.74
C LEU A 376 -13.13 8.58 -3.81
N GLY A 377 -13.74 8.26 -2.66
CA GLY A 377 -15.15 7.90 -2.54
C GLY A 377 -15.46 6.50 -3.08
N ILE A 378 -16.61 5.96 -2.64
CA ILE A 378 -17.05 4.60 -3.04
C ILE A 378 -17.34 4.47 -4.54
N GLU A 379 -17.63 5.57 -5.21
CA GLU A 379 -17.89 5.63 -6.67
C GLU A 379 -16.65 5.30 -7.49
N PHE A 380 -15.45 5.39 -6.90
CA PHE A 380 -14.21 5.03 -7.59
C PHE A 380 -14.20 3.56 -8.02
N ASP A 381 -14.98 2.72 -7.34
CA ASP A 381 -15.20 1.32 -7.71
C ASP A 381 -15.77 1.13 -9.12
N GLN A 382 -16.66 2.01 -9.54
CA GLN A 382 -17.22 2.01 -10.88
C GLN A 382 -16.36 2.81 -11.87
N LYS A 383 -15.81 3.93 -11.42
CA LYS A 383 -14.98 4.82 -12.23
C LYS A 383 -13.68 4.14 -12.71
N PHE A 384 -13.03 3.35 -11.85
CA PHE A 384 -11.73 2.77 -12.19
C PHE A 384 -11.78 1.84 -13.41
N PRO A 385 -12.69 0.85 -13.54
CA PRO A 385 -12.84 0.06 -14.76
C PRO A 385 -13.20 0.90 -15.99
N GLU A 386 -14.02 1.95 -15.82
CA GLU A 386 -14.38 2.87 -16.90
C GLU A 386 -13.15 3.66 -17.38
N LEU A 387 -12.36 4.20 -16.46
CA LEU A 387 -11.12 4.90 -16.78
C LEU A 387 -10.15 4.01 -17.56
N ILE A 388 -9.97 2.75 -17.12
CA ILE A 388 -9.10 1.79 -17.83
C ILE A 388 -9.66 1.46 -19.22
N ASN A 389 -10.98 1.21 -19.36
CA ASN A 389 -11.60 0.89 -20.66
C ASN A 389 -11.50 2.03 -21.67
N ASN A 390 -11.53 3.27 -21.20
CA ASN A 390 -11.49 4.45 -22.05
C ASN A 390 -10.08 4.84 -22.51
N VAL A 391 -9.01 4.29 -21.93
CA VAL A 391 -7.63 4.59 -22.38
C VAL A 391 -7.45 4.21 -23.85
N THR A 392 -7.01 5.15 -24.66
CA THR A 392 -6.64 4.92 -26.06
C THR A 392 -5.13 4.69 -26.22
N ALA A 393 -4.69 4.13 -27.35
CA ALA A 393 -3.26 3.96 -27.65
C ALA A 393 -2.54 5.30 -27.68
N THR A 394 -3.18 6.33 -28.21
CA THR A 394 -2.64 7.70 -28.29
C THR A 394 -2.51 8.35 -26.91
N GLU A 395 -3.47 8.14 -25.98
CA GLU A 395 -3.34 8.61 -24.60
C GLU A 395 -2.22 7.86 -23.85
N ALA A 396 -2.08 6.56 -24.08
CA ALA A 396 -1.03 5.75 -23.47
C ALA A 396 0.38 6.24 -23.89
N ILE A 397 0.63 6.43 -25.20
CA ILE A 397 1.93 6.94 -25.68
C ILE A 397 2.17 8.40 -25.26
N THR A 398 1.13 9.22 -25.19
CA THR A 398 1.22 10.60 -24.71
C THR A 398 1.63 10.65 -23.24
N ALA A 399 1.03 9.81 -22.39
CA ALA A 399 1.42 9.67 -20.99
C ALA A 399 2.86 9.12 -20.86
N ALA A 400 3.24 8.11 -21.66
CA ALA A 400 4.61 7.62 -21.69
C ALA A 400 5.62 8.72 -22.02
N ARG A 401 5.39 9.49 -23.07
CA ARG A 401 6.24 10.62 -23.48
C ARG A 401 6.35 11.70 -22.42
N LYS A 402 5.33 11.92 -21.62
CA LYS A 402 5.32 12.92 -20.56
C LYS A 402 6.09 12.46 -19.31
N TYR A 403 5.93 11.20 -18.91
CA TYR A 403 6.40 10.73 -17.61
C TYR A 403 7.60 9.79 -17.66
N LEU A 404 7.86 9.09 -18.78
CA LEU A 404 8.86 8.02 -18.84
C LEU A 404 10.13 8.40 -19.64
N GLN A 405 10.54 9.68 -19.62
CA GLN A 405 11.69 10.13 -20.43
C GLN A 405 13.03 10.00 -19.74
N ALA A 406 13.14 10.46 -18.51
CA ALA A 406 14.40 10.51 -17.78
C ALA A 406 14.28 9.68 -16.50
N PRO A 407 14.88 8.49 -16.44
CA PRO A 407 14.80 7.64 -15.25
C PRO A 407 15.75 8.09 -14.15
N TYR A 408 15.30 7.91 -12.92
CA TYR A 408 16.19 7.66 -11.80
C TYR A 408 16.73 6.25 -11.93
N LEU A 409 18.02 6.06 -11.75
CA LEU A 409 18.65 4.74 -11.78
C LEU A 409 19.06 4.33 -10.38
N SER A 410 18.67 3.13 -9.96
CA SER A 410 19.29 2.44 -8.84
C SER A 410 19.88 1.12 -9.31
N LEU A 411 21.15 0.88 -8.98
CA LEU A 411 21.86 -0.35 -9.27
C LEU A 411 22.59 -0.84 -8.00
N VAL A 412 22.29 -2.06 -7.61
CA VAL A 412 22.97 -2.79 -6.54
C VAL A 412 23.54 -4.08 -7.12
N GLY A 413 24.83 -4.33 -6.95
CA GLY A 413 25.51 -5.52 -7.47
C GLY A 413 27.01 -5.51 -7.20
N PRO A 414 27.75 -6.51 -7.66
CA PRO A 414 29.20 -6.55 -7.53
C PRO A 414 29.86 -5.31 -8.16
N GLU A 415 30.95 -4.85 -7.58
CA GLU A 415 31.65 -3.65 -8.01
C GLU A 415 32.07 -3.70 -9.49
N GLU A 416 32.60 -4.86 -9.94
CA GLU A 416 32.98 -5.07 -11.33
C GLU A 416 31.82 -4.91 -12.30
N ALA A 417 30.63 -5.41 -11.92
CA ALA A 417 29.42 -5.29 -12.73
C ALA A 417 28.94 -3.82 -12.85
N ILE A 418 29.10 -3.05 -11.78
CA ILE A 418 28.78 -1.62 -11.76
C ILE A 418 29.77 -0.81 -12.63
N GLN A 419 31.05 -1.10 -12.55
CA GLN A 419 32.10 -0.39 -13.30
C GLN A 419 32.01 -0.63 -14.82
N THR A 420 31.58 -1.82 -15.22
CA THR A 420 31.43 -2.19 -16.63
C THR A 420 30.13 -1.64 -17.26
N ALA A 421 29.14 -1.34 -16.46
CA ALA A 421 27.91 -0.70 -16.90
C ALA A 421 28.12 0.79 -17.02
N THR A 422 28.49 1.27 -18.21
CA THR A 422 28.53 2.72 -18.54
C THR A 422 27.09 3.20 -18.74
N PHE A 423 26.62 4.17 -17.97
CA PHE A 423 25.25 4.70 -17.94
C PHE A 423 25.15 6.04 -18.67
#